data_c7dd66c02a06d3039d4c31e238144a75
#
_entry.id   c7dd66c02a06d3039d4c31e238144a75
#
_cell.length_a   1.000
_cell.length_b   1.000
_cell.length_c   1.000
_cell.angle_alpha   90.00
_cell.angle_beta   90.00
_cell.angle_gamma   90.00
#
_symmetry.space_group_name_H-M   'P 1'
#
loop_
_entity.id
_entity.type
_entity.pdbx_description
1 polymer ?
#
loop_
_entity_poly.entity_id
_entity_poly.type
_entity_poly.pdbx_seq_one_letter_code
_entity_poly.pdbx_strand_id
1 'polypeptide(L)'
;MKYAFVNGKLLDGTKDMKVQEGLVVLTESDKIVDIVPENTNISGYQKMDLNGSYLMPGLINMHVHLAGNGKPQKKQRDNEKLVSSIMSSGITRAVAYKMVCGFAKDELFSGV
;
A
#
# COMPACT_ATOMS: atom_id res chain seq x y z
N MET A 1 1.70 1.83 19.80
CA MET A 1 0.25 2.13 19.85
C MET A 1 -0.49 0.83 19.64
N LYS A 2 -1.68 0.68 20.25
CA LYS A 2 -2.53 -0.52 20.14
C LYS A 2 -3.85 -0.14 19.51
N TYR A 3 -4.23 -0.79 18.43
CA TYR A 3 -5.49 -0.55 17.73
C TYR A 3 -6.31 -1.81 17.60
N ALA A 4 -7.63 -1.66 17.68
CA ALA A 4 -8.61 -2.69 17.39
C ALA A 4 -9.49 -2.22 16.21
N PHE A 5 -9.36 -2.90 15.09
CA PHE A 5 -10.19 -2.63 13.91
C PHE A 5 -11.49 -3.40 14.04
N VAL A 6 -12.59 -2.67 14.19
CA VAL A 6 -13.92 -3.21 14.50
C VAL A 6 -14.91 -2.91 13.38
N ASN A 7 -16.04 -3.62 13.35
CA ASN A 7 -17.14 -3.38 12.42
C ASN A 7 -16.69 -3.40 10.94
N GLY A 8 -15.86 -4.37 10.59
CA GLY A 8 -15.35 -4.55 9.22
C GLY A 8 -15.59 -5.97 8.69
N LYS A 9 -15.34 -6.13 7.40
CA LYS A 9 -15.34 -7.40 6.68
C LYS A 9 -13.90 -7.79 6.40
N LEU A 10 -13.44 -8.90 6.99
CA LEU A 10 -12.06 -9.34 6.88
C LEU A 10 -11.87 -10.24 5.66
N LEU A 11 -10.85 -9.94 4.86
CA LEU A 11 -10.29 -10.80 3.82
C LEU A 11 -8.89 -11.20 4.25
N ASP A 12 -8.63 -12.50 4.38
CA ASP A 12 -7.37 -13.01 4.97
C ASP A 12 -6.23 -13.21 3.96
N GLY A 13 -6.47 -12.91 2.68
CA GLY A 13 -5.49 -13.07 1.61
C GLY A 13 -5.27 -14.53 1.17
N THR A 14 -6.05 -15.47 1.66
CA THR A 14 -6.02 -16.87 1.18
C THR A 14 -6.55 -16.99 -0.24
N LYS A 15 -6.33 -18.14 -0.89
CA LYS A 15 -6.77 -18.41 -2.26
C LYS A 15 -8.27 -18.19 -2.46
N ASP A 16 -9.08 -18.53 -1.45
CA ASP A 16 -10.54 -18.46 -1.54
C ASP A 16 -11.09 -17.07 -1.19
N MET A 17 -10.30 -16.21 -0.53
CA MET A 17 -10.65 -14.83 -0.15
C MET A 17 -12.06 -14.72 0.44
N LYS A 18 -12.46 -15.68 1.28
CA LYS A 18 -13.79 -15.68 1.91
C LYS A 18 -13.92 -14.49 2.84
N VAL A 19 -15.03 -13.78 2.70
CA VAL A 19 -15.37 -12.69 3.62
C VAL A 19 -15.69 -13.28 4.99
N GLN A 20 -14.97 -12.80 6.01
CA GLN A 20 -15.21 -13.14 7.41
C GLN A 20 -15.78 -11.92 8.12
N GLU A 21 -16.87 -12.11 8.87
CA GLU A 21 -17.56 -11.07 9.63
C GLU A 21 -17.55 -11.43 11.13
N GLY A 22 -17.84 -10.46 11.99
CA GLY A 22 -17.87 -10.68 13.44
C GLY A 22 -16.47 -10.85 14.06
N LEU A 23 -15.43 -10.38 13.39
CA LEU A 23 -14.05 -10.42 13.83
C LEU A 23 -13.49 -9.03 14.06
N VAL A 24 -12.52 -8.95 14.98
CA VAL A 24 -11.73 -7.75 15.30
C VAL A 24 -10.27 -8.07 15.08
N VAL A 25 -9.57 -7.23 14.31
CA VAL A 25 -8.12 -7.34 14.13
C VAL A 25 -7.43 -6.45 15.14
N LEU A 26 -6.55 -7.05 15.94
CA LEU A 26 -5.76 -6.35 16.96
C LEU A 26 -4.35 -6.12 16.47
N THR A 27 -3.87 -4.88 16.62
CA THR A 27 -2.50 -4.52 16.26
C THR A 27 -1.77 -3.86 17.41
N GLU A 28 -0.47 -4.16 17.53
CA GLU A 28 0.43 -3.48 18.44
C GLU A 28 1.66 -3.01 17.66
N SER A 29 1.88 -1.70 17.68
CA SER A 29 2.89 -1.03 16.85
C SER A 29 2.69 -1.32 15.36
N ASP A 30 3.55 -2.12 14.75
CA ASP A 30 3.56 -2.47 13.32
C ASP A 30 3.12 -3.92 13.04
N LYS A 31 2.56 -4.61 14.06
CA LYS A 31 2.22 -6.04 13.95
C LYS A 31 0.75 -6.28 14.23
N ILE A 32 0.16 -7.18 13.47
CA ILE A 32 -1.09 -7.85 13.85
C ILE A 32 -0.73 -8.85 14.94
N VAL A 33 -1.35 -8.71 16.12
CA VAL A 33 -1.07 -9.58 17.27
C VAL A 33 -2.13 -10.65 17.44
N ASP A 34 -3.37 -10.37 17.02
CA ASP A 34 -4.45 -11.36 17.10
C ASP A 34 -5.63 -10.99 16.18
N ILE A 35 -6.48 -11.97 15.90
CA ILE A 35 -7.79 -11.81 15.26
C ILE A 35 -8.80 -12.53 16.14
N VAL A 36 -9.70 -11.78 16.74
CA VAL A 36 -10.60 -12.28 17.80
C VAL A 36 -12.05 -12.03 17.44
N PRO A 37 -13.01 -12.78 18.01
CA PRO A 37 -14.43 -12.50 17.88
C PRO A 37 -14.80 -11.10 18.40
N GLU A 38 -15.81 -10.48 17.81
CA GLU A 38 -16.23 -9.10 18.14
C GLU A 38 -16.70 -8.91 19.59
N ASN A 39 -17.13 -10.01 20.25
CA ASN A 39 -17.54 -9.98 21.65
C ASN A 39 -16.34 -10.06 22.63
N THR A 40 -15.09 -10.10 22.13
CA THR A 40 -13.90 -10.14 22.97
C THR A 40 -13.69 -8.80 23.67
N ASN A 41 -13.22 -8.84 24.92
CA ASN A 41 -12.85 -7.63 25.65
C ASN A 41 -11.57 -7.02 25.05
N ILE A 42 -11.71 -5.87 24.43
CA ILE A 42 -10.62 -5.11 23.79
C ILE A 42 -10.25 -3.83 24.57
N SER A 43 -10.47 -3.84 25.91
CA SER A 43 -10.04 -2.74 26.76
C SER A 43 -8.51 -2.56 26.65
N GLY A 44 -8.08 -1.31 26.49
CA GLY A 44 -6.67 -0.99 26.28
C GLY A 44 -6.26 -0.85 24.79
N TYR A 45 -7.17 -1.09 23.86
CA TYR A 45 -6.99 -0.80 22.44
C TYR A 45 -7.79 0.44 22.04
N GLN A 46 -7.19 1.25 21.18
CA GLN A 46 -7.91 2.33 20.49
C GLN A 46 -8.77 1.73 19.38
N LYS A 47 -10.08 1.93 19.44
CA LYS A 47 -11.01 1.41 18.43
C LYS A 47 -10.92 2.22 17.15
N MET A 48 -10.80 1.51 16.02
CA MET A 48 -10.90 2.02 14.66
C MET A 48 -12.10 1.37 14.00
N ASP A 49 -13.20 2.13 13.88
CA ASP A 49 -14.42 1.67 13.24
C ASP A 49 -14.27 1.68 11.72
N LEU A 50 -14.41 0.53 11.11
CA LEU A 50 -14.30 0.35 9.66
C LEU A 50 -15.64 0.62 8.92
N ASN A 51 -16.73 0.86 9.64
CA ASN A 51 -18.03 1.20 9.06
C ASN A 51 -18.49 0.20 7.97
N GLY A 52 -18.28 -1.08 8.18
CA GLY A 52 -18.61 -2.13 7.22
C GLY A 52 -17.66 -2.25 6.03
N SER A 53 -16.56 -1.47 6.01
CA SER A 53 -15.54 -1.55 4.96
C SER A 53 -14.74 -2.85 5.05
N TYR A 54 -14.06 -3.19 3.95
CA TYR A 54 -13.18 -4.35 3.92
C TYR A 54 -11.82 -4.03 4.53
N LEU A 55 -11.32 -4.95 5.35
CA LEU A 55 -9.93 -4.98 5.81
C LEU A 55 -9.24 -6.18 5.17
N MET A 56 -8.15 -5.94 4.49
CA MET A 56 -7.40 -6.96 3.76
C MET A 56 -5.90 -6.71 3.88
N PRO A 57 -5.05 -7.72 3.65
CA PRO A 57 -3.61 -7.50 3.51
C PRO A 57 -3.32 -6.47 2.42
N GLY A 58 -2.28 -5.66 2.62
CA GLY A 58 -1.82 -4.72 1.59
C GLY A 58 -1.51 -5.44 0.29
N LEU A 59 -1.86 -4.83 -0.83
CA LEU A 59 -1.55 -5.36 -2.15
C LEU A 59 -0.04 -5.30 -2.42
N ILE A 60 0.48 -6.31 -3.10
CA ILE A 60 1.88 -6.37 -3.51
C ILE A 60 1.94 -6.25 -5.03
N ASN A 61 2.50 -5.16 -5.53
CA ASN A 61 2.76 -5.01 -6.95
C ASN A 61 4.08 -5.73 -7.30
N MET A 62 3.99 -6.86 -7.99
CA MET A 62 5.14 -7.67 -8.39
C MET A 62 5.91 -7.08 -9.57
N HIS A 63 5.37 -6.07 -10.24
CA HIS A 63 5.99 -5.45 -11.41
C HIS A 63 5.57 -3.99 -11.53
N VAL A 64 6.42 -3.07 -11.09
CA VAL A 64 6.17 -1.63 -11.15
C VAL A 64 7.28 -0.89 -11.88
N HIS A 65 6.90 0.02 -12.75
CA HIS A 65 7.81 0.93 -13.45
C HIS A 65 7.74 2.33 -12.85
N LEU A 66 8.62 2.64 -11.92
CA LEU A 66 8.67 3.94 -11.24
C LEU A 66 9.32 5.07 -12.06
N ALA A 67 9.72 4.80 -13.31
CA ALA A 67 10.32 5.78 -14.21
C ALA A 67 9.32 6.53 -15.10
N GLY A 68 8.02 6.36 -14.87
CA GLY A 68 6.97 6.97 -15.69
C GLY A 68 5.62 7.05 -14.98
N ASN A 69 4.73 7.82 -15.55
CA ASN A 69 3.38 8.06 -15.01
C ASN A 69 2.31 7.11 -15.57
N GLY A 70 2.70 6.01 -16.21
CA GLY A 70 1.78 5.02 -16.81
C GLY A 70 1.01 5.50 -18.03
N LYS A 71 1.14 6.76 -18.45
CA LYS A 71 0.40 7.28 -19.61
C LYS A 71 1.05 6.86 -20.93
N PRO A 72 0.25 6.45 -21.92
CA PRO A 72 0.79 6.11 -23.24
C PRO A 72 1.54 7.28 -23.86
N GLN A 73 2.72 7.01 -24.38
CA GLN A 73 3.52 8.03 -25.05
C GLN A 73 3.10 8.16 -26.51
N LYS A 74 2.86 9.38 -26.96
CA LYS A 74 2.50 9.68 -28.36
C LYS A 74 3.66 9.51 -29.35
N LYS A 75 4.90 9.52 -28.88
CA LYS A 75 6.12 9.33 -29.69
C LYS A 75 7.05 8.34 -29.01
N GLN A 76 7.65 7.46 -29.81
CA GLN A 76 8.71 6.59 -29.35
C GLN A 76 9.91 7.43 -28.94
N ARG A 77 10.35 7.30 -27.71
CA ARG A 77 11.54 7.99 -27.18
C ARG A 77 12.74 7.04 -27.24
N ASP A 78 13.88 7.61 -27.57
CA ASP A 78 15.17 6.94 -27.43
C ASP A 78 15.51 6.89 -25.94
N ASN A 79 15.21 5.75 -25.31
CA ASN A 79 15.40 5.57 -23.87
C ASN A 79 16.87 5.59 -23.48
N GLU A 80 17.79 5.17 -24.37
CA GLU A 80 19.24 5.20 -24.10
C GLU A 80 19.75 6.62 -23.98
N LYS A 81 19.35 7.49 -24.94
CA LYS A 81 19.71 8.91 -24.90
C LYS A 81 19.10 9.62 -23.69
N LEU A 82 17.86 9.25 -23.32
CA LEU A 82 17.21 9.83 -22.14
C LEU A 82 17.96 9.45 -20.87
N VAL A 83 18.27 8.18 -20.68
CA VAL A 83 19.02 7.70 -19.51
C VAL A 83 20.40 8.32 -19.46
N SER A 84 21.13 8.36 -20.57
CA SER A 84 22.44 9.00 -20.68
C SER A 84 22.37 10.48 -20.28
N SER A 85 21.38 11.21 -20.78
CA SER A 85 21.16 12.63 -20.43
C SER A 85 20.86 12.82 -18.94
N ILE A 86 20.03 11.95 -18.34
CA ILE A 86 19.73 11.99 -16.90
C ILE A 86 21.00 11.71 -16.06
N MET A 87 21.83 10.77 -16.51
CA MET A 87 23.02 10.38 -15.78
C MET A 87 24.20 11.33 -15.98
N SER A 88 24.11 12.27 -16.92
CA SER A 88 25.22 13.17 -17.29
C SER A 88 25.59 14.21 -16.23
N SER A 89 24.66 14.58 -15.34
CA SER A 89 24.94 15.57 -14.29
C SER A 89 24.30 15.21 -12.95
N GLY A 90 24.86 15.75 -11.86
CA GLY A 90 24.30 15.59 -10.51
C GLY A 90 22.92 16.22 -10.37
N ILE A 91 22.66 17.31 -11.07
CA ILE A 91 21.38 18.02 -11.00
C ILE A 91 20.28 17.21 -11.69
N THR A 92 20.52 16.67 -12.89
CA THR A 92 19.54 15.85 -13.60
C THR A 92 19.23 14.55 -12.86
N ARG A 93 20.24 13.93 -12.22
CA ARG A 93 20.06 12.77 -11.35
C ARG A 93 19.18 13.09 -10.14
N ALA A 94 19.40 14.23 -9.47
CA ALA A 94 18.60 14.65 -8.33
C ALA A 94 17.13 14.90 -8.71
N VAL A 95 16.88 15.52 -9.86
CA VAL A 95 15.53 15.73 -10.40
C VAL A 95 14.86 14.39 -10.70
N ALA A 96 15.56 13.49 -11.40
CA ALA A 96 15.02 12.15 -11.72
C ALA A 96 14.73 11.36 -10.45
N TYR A 97 15.61 11.38 -9.46
CA TYR A 97 15.39 10.75 -8.16
C TYR A 97 14.11 11.27 -7.47
N LYS A 98 13.94 12.59 -7.43
CA LYS A 98 12.73 13.21 -6.85
C LYS A 98 11.45 12.78 -7.58
N MET A 99 11.50 12.66 -8.91
CA MET A 99 10.37 12.17 -9.71
C MET A 99 10.05 10.71 -9.39
N VAL A 100 11.06 9.84 -9.34
CA VAL A 100 10.87 8.42 -9.00
C VAL A 100 10.29 8.26 -7.59
N CYS A 101 10.79 9.03 -6.62
CA CYS A 101 10.23 9.06 -5.27
C CYS A 101 8.76 9.52 -5.26
N GLY A 102 8.40 10.49 -6.11
CA GLY A 102 7.01 10.92 -6.29
C GLY A 102 6.12 9.78 -6.79
N PHE A 103 6.52 9.10 -7.87
CA PHE A 103 5.77 7.97 -8.41
C PHE A 103 5.66 6.79 -7.44
N ALA A 104 6.74 6.49 -6.70
CA ALA A 104 6.72 5.46 -5.66
C ALA A 104 5.73 5.80 -4.55
N LYS A 105 5.64 7.09 -4.18
CA LYS A 105 4.68 7.56 -3.20
C LYS A 105 3.24 7.45 -3.70
N ASP A 106 2.98 7.84 -4.95
CA ASP A 106 1.67 7.73 -5.56
C ASP A 106 1.21 6.27 -5.63
N GLU A 107 2.12 5.36 -5.98
CA GLU A 107 1.87 3.90 -6.00
C GLU A 107 1.50 3.40 -4.59
N LEU A 108 2.29 3.74 -3.59
CA LEU A 108 2.04 3.35 -2.20
C LEU A 108 0.67 3.85 -1.69
N PHE A 109 0.27 5.07 -2.05
CA PHE A 109 -1.02 5.63 -1.66
C PHE A 109 -2.19 5.13 -2.52
N SER A 110 -1.94 4.44 -3.62
CA SER A 110 -2.99 3.79 -4.41
C SER A 110 -3.53 2.51 -3.75
N GLY A 111 -2.88 2.03 -2.70
CA GLY A 111 -3.24 0.82 -1.97
C GLY A 111 -2.42 -0.41 -2.37
N VAL A 112 -1.30 -0.19 -3.08
CA VAL A 112 -0.39 -1.26 -3.53
C VAL A 112 0.96 -1.16 -2.82
#